data_8584e7bcf94f91e9eb9858b409ca0eff
#
_entry.id   8584e7bcf94f91e9eb9858b409ca0eff
#
_cell.length_a   1.000
_cell.length_b   1.000
_cell.length_c   1.000
_cell.angle_alpha   90.00
_cell.angle_beta   90.00
_cell.angle_gamma   90.00
#
_symmetry.space_group_name_H-M   'P 1'
#
loop_
_entity.id
_entity.type
_entity.pdbx_description
1 polymer ?
#
loop_
_entity_poly.entity_id
_entity_poly.type
_entity_poly.pdbx_seq_one_letter_code
_entity_poly.pdbx_strand_id
1 'polypeptide(L)'
;MPNFKLTRKAKADLKSIALYTEQRWGRDQRNHYILQFDQCFHRLGENPNLGQNCDEISQGYQQCPLGSHIIFYRLDDKSGDAKSGVEIIRILHKRMLPKVHLL
;
A
#
# COMPACT_ATOMS: atom_id res chain seq x y z
N MET A 1 -2.91 17.24 6.44
CA MET A 1 -1.86 16.62 5.64
C MET A 1 -1.92 15.10 5.77
N PRO A 2 -1.79 14.36 4.68
CA PRO A 2 -1.78 12.90 4.80
C PRO A 2 -0.53 12.42 5.54
N ASN A 3 -0.69 11.39 6.36
CA ASN A 3 0.41 10.78 7.10
C ASN A 3 1.00 9.60 6.34
N PHE A 4 0.97 9.65 5.01
CA PHE A 4 1.55 8.61 4.18
C PHE A 4 2.09 9.21 2.88
N LYS A 5 2.99 8.47 2.28
CA LYS A 5 3.46 8.77 0.93
C LYS A 5 3.64 7.47 0.18
N LEU A 6 3.59 7.53 -1.15
CA LEU A 6 3.76 6.38 -2.01
C LEU A 6 5.09 6.47 -2.75
N THR A 7 5.79 5.34 -2.86
CA THR A 7 6.95 5.25 -3.75
C THR A 7 6.48 5.34 -5.20
N ARG A 8 7.40 5.57 -6.13
CA ARG A 8 7.09 5.53 -7.56
C ARG A 8 6.47 4.20 -7.97
N LYS A 9 7.02 3.09 -7.44
CA LYS A 9 6.51 1.76 -7.76
C LYS A 9 5.10 1.57 -7.22
N ALA A 10 4.82 2.06 -6.01
CA ALA A 10 3.48 1.98 -5.45
C ALA A 10 2.48 2.79 -6.26
N LYS A 11 2.86 3.97 -6.73
CA LYS A 11 2.00 4.78 -7.61
C LYS A 11 1.70 4.06 -8.91
N ALA A 12 2.72 3.44 -9.50
CA ALA A 12 2.54 2.66 -10.72
C ALA A 12 1.65 1.45 -10.49
N ASP A 13 1.82 0.77 -9.35
CA ASP A 13 0.95 -0.35 -8.97
C ASP A 13 -0.50 0.10 -8.90
N LEU A 14 -0.76 1.22 -8.22
CA LEU A 14 -2.12 1.74 -8.05
C LEU A 14 -2.76 2.09 -9.39
N LYS A 15 -1.98 2.67 -10.29
CA LYS A 15 -2.46 3.00 -11.64
C LYS A 15 -2.81 1.73 -12.42
N SER A 16 -1.96 0.70 -12.34
CA SER A 16 -2.22 -0.59 -12.99
C SER A 16 -3.48 -1.25 -12.42
N ILE A 17 -3.66 -1.20 -11.12
CA ILE A 17 -4.84 -1.74 -10.45
C ILE A 17 -6.09 -1.01 -10.94
N ALA A 18 -6.03 0.32 -11.06
CA ALA A 18 -7.16 1.11 -11.54
C ALA A 18 -7.55 0.72 -12.96
N LEU A 19 -6.55 0.60 -13.85
CA LEU A 19 -6.81 0.23 -15.25
C LEU A 19 -7.41 -1.17 -15.36
N TYR A 20 -6.83 -2.13 -14.65
CA TYR A 20 -7.32 -3.51 -14.66
C TYR A 20 -8.75 -3.60 -14.14
N THR A 21 -9.03 -2.92 -13.03
CA THR A 21 -10.35 -2.94 -12.42
C THR A 21 -11.38 -2.31 -13.35
N GLU A 22 -11.04 -1.20 -14.01
CA GLU A 22 -11.93 -0.54 -14.94
C GLU A 22 -12.26 -1.42 -16.14
N GLN A 23 -11.26 -2.11 -16.68
CA GLN A 23 -11.45 -2.99 -17.83
C GLN A 23 -12.34 -4.18 -17.52
N ARG A 24 -12.25 -4.71 -16.29
CA ARG A 24 -13.01 -5.90 -15.91
C ARG A 24 -14.37 -5.58 -15.30
N TRP A 25 -14.46 -4.48 -14.55
CA TRP A 25 -15.63 -4.23 -13.71
C TRP A 25 -16.27 -2.85 -13.95
N GLY A 26 -15.63 -2.00 -14.75
CA GLY A 26 -16.15 -0.69 -15.07
C GLY A 26 -15.62 0.41 -14.17
N ARG A 27 -15.99 1.65 -14.54
CA ARG A 27 -15.47 2.86 -13.90
C ARG A 27 -15.92 3.00 -12.45
N ASP A 28 -17.17 2.67 -12.15
CA ASP A 28 -17.68 2.83 -10.79
C ASP A 28 -16.97 1.91 -9.82
N GLN A 29 -16.75 0.66 -10.24
CA GLN A 29 -16.02 -0.30 -9.41
C GLN A 29 -14.56 0.14 -9.24
N ARG A 30 -13.93 0.65 -10.31
CA ARG A 30 -12.59 1.21 -10.22
C ARG A 30 -12.53 2.31 -9.16
N ASN A 31 -13.45 3.27 -9.22
CA ASN A 31 -13.46 4.40 -8.28
C ASN A 31 -13.67 3.93 -6.85
N HIS A 32 -14.55 2.96 -6.66
CA HIS A 32 -14.82 2.39 -5.34
C HIS A 32 -13.57 1.70 -4.77
N TYR A 33 -12.89 0.90 -5.58
CA TYR A 33 -11.71 0.17 -5.13
C TYR A 33 -10.55 1.12 -4.81
N ILE A 34 -10.31 2.11 -5.67
CA ILE A 34 -9.26 3.10 -5.43
C ILE A 34 -9.55 3.91 -4.17
N LEU A 35 -10.81 4.24 -3.93
CA LEU A 35 -11.19 4.94 -2.69
C LEU A 35 -10.88 4.10 -1.46
N GLN A 36 -11.09 2.79 -1.52
CA GLN A 36 -10.76 1.90 -0.42
C GLN A 36 -9.25 1.91 -0.12
N PHE A 37 -8.41 1.94 -1.16
CA PHE A 37 -6.96 2.06 -0.98
C PHE A 37 -6.61 3.38 -0.30
N ASP A 38 -7.18 4.47 -0.76
CA ASP A 38 -6.90 5.79 -0.18
C ASP A 38 -7.27 5.82 1.30
N GLN A 39 -8.45 5.32 1.64
CA GLN A 39 -8.89 5.25 3.03
C GLN A 39 -7.96 4.39 3.88
N CYS A 40 -7.50 3.27 3.32
CA CYS A 40 -6.57 2.38 4.01
C CYS A 40 -5.23 3.08 4.26
N PHE A 41 -4.70 3.80 3.28
CA PHE A 41 -3.45 4.54 3.45
C PHE A 41 -3.55 5.55 4.59
N HIS A 42 -4.67 6.27 4.68
CA HIS A 42 -4.89 7.22 5.77
C HIS A 42 -4.91 6.53 7.13
N ARG A 43 -5.57 5.38 7.21
CA ARG A 43 -5.61 4.60 8.47
C ARG A 43 -4.23 4.10 8.87
N LEU A 44 -3.44 3.62 7.90
CA LEU A 44 -2.09 3.15 8.17
C LEU A 44 -1.19 4.30 8.62
N GLY A 45 -1.37 5.48 8.05
CA GLY A 45 -0.61 6.65 8.45
C GLY A 45 -0.92 7.07 9.88
N GLU A 46 -2.17 6.94 10.29
CA GLU A 46 -2.58 7.28 11.66
C GLU A 46 -2.20 6.20 12.66
N ASN A 47 -2.21 4.94 12.24
CA ASN A 47 -1.89 3.81 13.11
C ASN A 47 -1.05 2.77 12.34
N PRO A 48 0.28 2.97 12.28
CA PRO A 48 1.14 2.07 11.51
C PRO A 48 1.12 0.62 11.96
N ASN A 49 0.63 0.34 13.15
CA ASN A 49 0.58 -1.02 13.70
C ASN A 49 -0.64 -1.81 13.26
N LEU A 50 -1.51 -1.23 12.42
CA LEU A 50 -2.69 -1.95 11.93
C LEU A 50 -2.32 -3.17 11.07
N GLY A 51 -1.23 -3.10 10.32
CA GLY A 51 -0.79 -4.21 9.50
C GLY A 51 -0.01 -5.24 10.29
N GLN A 52 0.35 -6.32 9.60
CA GLN A 52 1.14 -7.40 10.19
C GLN A 52 2.61 -7.22 9.84
N ASN A 53 3.49 -7.51 10.80
CA ASN A 53 4.92 -7.51 10.56
C ASN A 53 5.29 -8.57 9.53
N CYS A 54 6.17 -8.23 8.60
CA CYS A 54 6.69 -9.18 7.63
C CYS A 54 8.21 -9.04 7.48
N ASP A 55 8.91 -9.02 8.62
CA ASP A 55 10.37 -8.92 8.65
C ASP A 55 11.06 -10.04 7.88
N GLU A 56 10.41 -11.20 7.73
CA GLU A 56 10.97 -12.30 6.96
C GLU A 56 11.10 -11.95 5.48
N ILE A 57 10.36 -10.97 5.00
CA ILE A 57 10.47 -10.48 3.63
C ILE A 57 11.53 -9.38 3.55
N SER A 58 11.42 -8.40 4.43
CA SER A 58 12.39 -7.32 4.57
C SER A 58 12.20 -6.65 5.92
N GLN A 59 13.29 -6.42 6.62
CA GLN A 59 13.24 -5.86 7.98
C GLN A 59 12.51 -4.51 7.99
N GLY A 60 11.58 -4.39 8.92
CA GLY A 60 10.79 -3.16 9.09
C GLY A 60 9.57 -3.09 8.21
N TYR A 61 9.36 -4.05 7.33
CA TYR A 61 8.19 -4.05 6.45
C TYR A 61 6.98 -4.61 7.18
N GLN A 62 5.83 -4.05 6.83
CA GLN A 62 4.53 -4.52 7.30
C GLN A 62 3.62 -4.70 6.11
N GLN A 63 2.56 -5.49 6.27
CA GLN A 63 1.62 -5.77 5.20
C GLN A 63 0.19 -5.60 5.69
N CYS A 64 -0.67 -5.13 4.80
CA CYS A 64 -2.09 -4.97 5.06
C CYS A 64 -2.87 -5.45 3.84
N PRO A 65 -3.63 -6.55 3.95
CA PRO A 65 -4.44 -7.02 2.84
C PRO A 65 -5.62 -6.08 2.57
N LEU A 66 -5.94 -5.92 1.30
CA LEU A 66 -7.14 -5.20 0.86
C LEU A 66 -7.63 -5.84 -0.42
N GLY A 67 -8.82 -6.47 -0.38
CA GLY A 67 -9.36 -7.15 -1.55
C GLY A 67 -8.40 -8.23 -2.04
N SER A 68 -8.08 -8.17 -3.33
CA SER A 68 -7.17 -9.14 -3.97
C SER A 68 -5.70 -8.74 -3.85
N HIS A 69 -5.41 -7.66 -3.15
CA HIS A 69 -4.07 -7.08 -3.09
C HIS A 69 -3.56 -7.02 -1.66
N ILE A 70 -2.26 -6.82 -1.54
CA ILE A 70 -1.59 -6.62 -0.26
C ILE A 70 -0.78 -5.35 -0.36
N ILE A 71 -0.98 -4.46 0.61
CA ILE A 71 -0.24 -3.21 0.72
C ILE A 71 0.99 -3.47 1.59
N PHE A 72 2.19 -3.27 1.03
CA PHE A 72 3.44 -3.37 1.78
C PHE A 72 3.92 -1.97 2.11
N TYR A 73 4.21 -1.74 3.38
CA TYR A 73 4.58 -0.40 3.85
C TYR A 73 5.57 -0.50 5.01
N ARG A 74 6.14 0.62 5.36
CA ARG A 74 7.04 0.75 6.51
C ARG A 74 6.89 2.12 7.14
N LEU A 75 7.39 2.28 8.35
CA LEU A 75 7.44 3.57 9.00
C LEU A 75 8.36 4.51 8.21
N ASP A 76 7.94 5.76 8.08
CA ASP A 76 8.73 6.78 7.42
C ASP A 76 9.51 7.56 8.49
N ASP A 77 10.73 7.11 8.74
CA ASP A 77 11.59 7.70 9.78
C ASP A 77 12.42 8.87 9.30
N LYS A 78 12.34 9.19 8.01
CA LYS A 78 13.27 10.16 7.42
C LYS A 78 13.06 11.59 7.89
N SER A 79 11.88 11.91 8.39
CA SER A 79 11.57 13.26 8.84
C SER A 79 12.04 13.53 10.26
N GLY A 80 12.33 12.50 11.04
CA GLY A 80 12.70 12.66 12.45
C GLY A 80 11.58 13.24 13.30
N ASP A 81 10.39 13.32 12.77
CA ASP A 81 9.22 13.89 13.43
C ASP A 81 8.41 12.77 14.06
N ALA A 82 7.95 12.97 15.28
CA ALA A 82 7.08 12.02 15.97
C ALA A 82 5.77 11.75 15.21
N LYS A 83 5.43 12.62 14.26
CA LYS A 83 4.24 12.49 13.43
C LYS A 83 4.54 11.89 12.06
N SER A 84 5.75 11.36 11.86
CA SER A 84 6.08 10.69 10.61
C SER A 84 5.10 9.52 10.41
N GLY A 85 4.53 9.45 9.22
CA GLY A 85 3.56 8.42 8.90
C GLY A 85 4.22 7.18 8.35
N VAL A 86 3.65 6.66 7.26
CA VAL A 86 4.16 5.46 6.61
C VAL A 86 4.55 5.75 5.18
N GLU A 87 5.45 4.93 4.65
CA GLU A 87 5.78 4.91 3.23
C GLU A 87 5.18 3.65 2.63
N ILE A 88 4.30 3.81 1.65
CA ILE A 88 3.71 2.69 0.92
C ILE A 88 4.72 2.26 -0.12
N ILE A 89 5.28 1.06 0.05
CA ILE A 89 6.40 0.57 -0.76
C ILE A 89 5.90 -0.07 -2.05
N ARG A 90 4.94 -0.97 -1.96
CA ARG A 90 4.35 -1.67 -3.11
C ARG A 90 2.92 -2.07 -2.79
N ILE A 91 2.13 -2.25 -3.84
CA ILE A 91 0.81 -2.85 -3.76
C ILE A 91 0.82 -4.03 -4.72
N LEU A 92 0.85 -5.24 -4.18
CA LEU A 92 0.99 -6.44 -4.99
C LEU A 92 -0.27 -7.30 -4.93
N HIS A 93 -0.57 -7.97 -6.05
CA HIS A 93 -1.63 -8.96 -6.06
C HIS A 93 -1.22 -10.14 -5.15
N LYS A 94 -2.18 -10.78 -4.50
CA LYS A 94 -1.91 -11.89 -3.59
C LYS A 94 -1.15 -13.05 -4.23
N ARG A 95 -1.22 -13.18 -5.56
CA ARG A 95 -0.52 -14.23 -6.30
C ARG A 95 0.92 -13.90 -6.62
N MET A 96 1.34 -12.64 -6.44
CA MET A 96 2.71 -12.23 -6.71
C MET A 96 3.62 -12.63 -5.55
N LEU A 97 4.86 -13.01 -5.87
CA LEU A 97 5.85 -13.37 -4.85
C LEU A 97 6.50 -12.10 -4.29
N PRO A 98 6.26 -11.77 -3.00
CA PRO A 98 6.80 -10.54 -2.44
C PRO A 98 8.32 -10.44 -2.52
N LYS A 99 9.03 -11.54 -2.32
CA LYS A 99 10.49 -11.53 -2.35
C LYS A 99 11.06 -11.11 -3.70
N VAL A 100 10.34 -11.40 -4.79
CA VAL A 100 10.78 -11.03 -6.13
C VAL A 100 10.54 -9.54 -6.38
N HIS A 101 9.44 -9.00 -5.87
CA HIS A 101 9.00 -7.64 -6.19
C HIS A 101 9.45 -6.59 -5.18
N LEU A 102 9.75 -6.99 -3.95
CA LEU A 102 10.13 -6.04 -2.89
C LEU A 102 11.65 -5.88 -2.73
N LEU A 103 12.44 -6.75 -3.30
CA LEU A 103 13.90 -6.70 -3.20
C LEU A 103 14.53 -5.92 -4.35
#